data_a67fe4adf9c2d16da13c84a7492ea2cb
#
_entry.id   a67fe4adf9c2d16da13c84a7492ea2cb
#
_cell.length_a   1.000
_cell.length_b   1.000
_cell.length_c   1.000
_cell.angle_alpha   90.00
_cell.angle_beta   90.00
_cell.angle_gamma   90.00
#
_symmetry.space_group_name_H-M   'P 1'
#
loop_
_entity.id
_entity.type
_entity.pdbx_description
1 polymer ?
#
loop_
_entity_poly.entity_id
_entity_poly.type
_entity_poly.pdbx_seq_one_letter_code
_entity_poly.pdbx_strand_id
1 'polypeptide(L)'
;MKRQTILLLLSVLLLSGGAAAQSTKEQTLEDLNRTAALYYCYENHPRAAATPAPEGYEPFYISHYGRHGSRWHASESVYENPRAKLRKAAEAGKLTPLGEEALRRIEVVADDARHRYGDLSPRGVREHRGIAERMYCSFPEIFSTADGRLCRIRARSTLVP
;
A
#
# COMPACT_ATOMS: atom_id res chain seq x y z
N MET A 1 8.81 50.65 18.57
CA MET A 1 9.08 49.21 18.55
C MET A 1 7.81 48.32 18.50
N LYS A 2 6.81 48.49 19.37
CA LYS A 2 5.62 47.59 19.39
C LYS A 2 4.76 47.59 18.10
N ARG A 3 4.60 48.72 17.40
CA ARG A 3 3.83 48.78 16.14
C ARG A 3 4.51 48.06 14.96
N GLN A 4 5.83 48.12 14.85
CA GLN A 4 6.55 47.45 13.78
C GLN A 4 6.58 45.92 13.97
N THR A 5 6.63 45.47 15.23
CA THR A 5 6.54 44.02 15.54
C THR A 5 5.17 43.43 15.22
N ILE A 6 4.09 44.20 15.48
CA ILE A 6 2.72 43.78 15.15
C ILE A 6 2.51 43.73 13.62
N LEU A 7 3.03 44.69 12.87
CA LEU A 7 2.97 44.69 11.40
C LEU A 7 3.76 43.52 10.79
N LEU A 8 4.91 43.18 11.34
CA LEU A 8 5.69 42.01 10.93
C LEU A 8 4.96 40.68 11.24
N LEU A 9 4.33 40.55 12.39
CA LEU A 9 3.51 39.39 12.74
C LEU A 9 2.26 39.26 11.85
N LEU A 10 1.60 40.37 11.51
CA LEU A 10 0.47 40.35 10.57
C LEU A 10 0.90 40.00 9.16
N SER A 11 2.06 40.48 8.71
CA SER A 11 2.56 40.11 7.36
C SER A 11 2.99 38.65 7.26
N VAL A 12 3.52 38.05 8.32
CA VAL A 12 3.83 36.61 8.37
C VAL A 12 2.54 35.78 8.39
N LEU A 13 1.48 36.24 9.07
CA LEU A 13 0.17 35.57 9.03
C LEU A 13 -0.52 35.67 7.65
N LEU A 14 -0.30 36.77 6.91
CA LEU A 14 -0.87 36.97 5.57
C LEU A 14 -0.06 36.23 4.49
N LEU A 15 1.22 35.93 4.74
CA LEU A 15 2.09 35.13 3.86
C LEU A 15 1.95 33.62 4.09
N SER A 16 1.30 33.17 5.15
CA SER A 16 0.75 31.81 5.25
C SER A 16 -0.43 31.69 4.28
N GLY A 17 -0.17 31.99 3.01
CA GLY A 17 -1.05 31.74 1.89
C GLY A 17 -1.55 30.31 2.04
N GLY A 18 -2.83 30.16 2.28
CA GLY A 18 -3.43 28.87 2.50
C GLY A 18 -2.97 27.94 1.40
N ALA A 19 -2.18 26.95 1.77
CA ALA A 19 -2.02 25.78 0.93
C ALA A 19 -3.45 25.26 0.77
N ALA A 20 -4.12 25.63 -0.32
CA ALA A 20 -5.43 25.13 -0.64
C ALA A 20 -5.25 23.62 -0.76
N ALA A 21 -5.66 22.89 0.28
CA ALA A 21 -5.61 21.45 0.25
C ALA A 21 -6.47 21.03 -0.94
N GLN A 22 -5.84 20.36 -1.90
CA GLN A 22 -6.53 19.82 -3.04
C GLN A 22 -7.68 18.93 -2.56
N SER A 23 -8.87 19.12 -3.10
CA SER A 23 -10.01 18.33 -2.66
C SER A 23 -9.80 16.84 -2.94
N THR A 24 -10.37 15.98 -2.12
CA THR A 24 -10.31 14.51 -2.32
C THR A 24 -10.83 14.13 -3.71
N LYS A 25 -11.81 14.86 -4.23
CA LYS A 25 -12.36 14.65 -5.58
C LYS A 25 -11.31 14.93 -6.65
N GLU A 26 -10.60 16.05 -6.58
CA GLU A 26 -9.55 16.41 -7.53
C GLU A 26 -8.41 15.39 -7.49
N GLN A 27 -7.93 15.04 -6.31
CA GLN A 27 -6.89 14.02 -6.14
C GLN A 27 -7.31 12.65 -6.69
N THR A 28 -8.60 12.30 -6.55
CA THR A 28 -9.17 11.06 -7.09
C THR A 28 -9.24 11.09 -8.62
N LEU A 29 -9.61 12.22 -9.19
CA LEU A 29 -9.68 12.37 -10.65
C LEU A 29 -8.30 12.37 -11.31
N GLU A 30 -7.28 12.87 -10.62
CA GLU A 30 -5.89 12.81 -11.10
C GLU A 30 -5.32 11.38 -11.07
N ASP A 31 -5.66 10.61 -10.05
CA ASP A 31 -5.21 9.22 -9.90
C ASP A 31 -6.33 8.35 -9.33
N LEU A 32 -7.04 7.65 -10.21
CA LEU A 32 -8.12 6.75 -9.84
C LEU A 32 -7.67 5.62 -8.91
N ASN A 33 -6.38 5.26 -8.90
CA ASN A 33 -5.88 4.24 -7.97
C ASN A 33 -6.00 4.66 -6.52
N ARG A 34 -6.10 5.96 -6.22
CA ARG A 34 -6.33 6.47 -4.86
C ARG A 34 -7.68 6.04 -4.29
N THR A 35 -8.65 5.69 -5.14
CA THR A 35 -9.93 5.13 -4.70
C THR A 35 -9.81 3.71 -4.18
N ALA A 36 -8.73 3.03 -4.51
CA ALA A 36 -8.51 1.64 -4.12
C ALA A 36 -8.28 1.45 -2.61
N ALA A 37 -8.08 2.52 -1.83
CA ALA A 37 -7.89 2.47 -0.38
C ALA A 37 -6.89 1.36 0.04
N LEU A 38 -7.37 0.31 0.71
CA LEU A 38 -6.55 -0.82 1.13
C LEU A 38 -6.02 -1.68 -0.03
N TYR A 39 -6.58 -1.56 -1.22
CA TYR A 39 -6.13 -2.27 -2.42
C TYR A 39 -5.10 -1.50 -3.24
N TYR A 40 -4.72 -0.29 -2.80
CA TYR A 40 -3.64 0.46 -3.42
C TYR A 40 -2.31 -0.25 -3.20
N CYS A 41 -1.62 -0.55 -4.30
CA CYS A 41 -0.42 -1.39 -4.28
C CYS A 41 0.82 -0.60 -3.90
N TYR A 42 1.75 -1.23 -3.20
CA TYR A 42 3.03 -0.60 -2.81
C TYR A 42 3.87 -0.11 -4.00
N GLU A 43 3.80 -0.80 -5.13
CA GLU A 43 4.52 -0.45 -6.36
C GLU A 43 4.08 0.90 -6.96
N ASN A 44 2.84 1.33 -6.67
CA ASN A 44 2.25 2.54 -7.23
C ASN A 44 2.56 3.81 -6.42
N HIS A 45 3.22 3.68 -5.26
CA HIS A 45 3.57 4.84 -4.46
C HIS A 45 4.78 5.57 -5.06
N PRO A 46 4.66 6.88 -5.34
CA PRO A 46 5.79 7.67 -5.75
C PRO A 46 6.86 7.66 -4.64
N ARG A 47 8.11 7.56 -5.04
CA ARG A 47 9.23 7.68 -4.08
C ARG A 47 9.35 9.14 -3.67
N ALA A 48 9.10 9.43 -2.40
CA ALA A 48 9.53 10.69 -1.84
C ALA A 48 11.06 10.68 -1.72
N ALA A 49 11.69 11.80 -2.04
CA ALA A 49 13.12 11.97 -1.77
C ALA A 49 13.32 11.88 -0.25
N ALA A 50 14.28 11.06 0.17
CA ALA A 50 14.63 11.01 1.59
C ALA A 50 15.30 12.33 2.00
N THR A 51 14.89 12.86 3.13
CA THR A 51 15.58 13.99 3.74
C THR A 51 16.97 13.52 4.22
N PRO A 52 18.07 14.18 3.83
CA PRO A 52 19.39 13.83 4.33
C PRO A 52 19.44 13.86 5.87
N ALA A 53 20.26 13.00 6.45
CA ALA A 53 20.52 13.08 7.88
C ALA A 53 21.15 14.42 8.24
N PRO A 54 20.80 15.03 9.39
CA PRO A 54 21.50 16.23 9.87
C PRO A 54 22.99 15.95 10.07
N GLU A 55 23.80 16.98 9.99
CA GLU A 55 25.25 16.88 10.22
C GLU A 55 25.54 16.27 11.59
N GLY A 56 26.43 15.30 11.65
CA GLY A 56 26.81 14.58 12.87
C GLY A 56 25.88 13.44 13.28
N TYR A 57 24.86 13.14 12.47
CA TYR A 57 23.95 12.02 12.70
C TYR A 57 24.14 10.93 11.65
N GLU A 58 24.19 9.69 12.11
CA GLU A 58 24.25 8.50 11.26
C GLU A 58 23.10 7.56 11.58
N PRO A 59 22.45 6.94 10.57
CA PRO A 59 21.43 5.95 10.80
C PRO A 59 22.07 4.67 11.39
N PHE A 60 21.52 4.18 12.48
CA PHE A 60 22.01 2.99 13.17
C PHE A 60 20.98 1.87 13.35
N TYR A 61 19.71 2.17 13.07
CA TYR A 61 18.61 1.24 13.27
C TYR A 61 17.43 1.54 12.35
N ILE A 62 16.79 0.49 11.82
CA ILE A 62 15.52 0.60 11.11
C ILE A 62 14.44 -0.16 11.89
N SER A 63 13.35 0.54 12.19
CA SER A 63 12.09 -0.07 12.64
C SER A 63 11.06 0.10 11.53
N HIS A 64 10.59 -1.01 10.99
CA HIS A 64 9.58 -1.02 9.93
C HIS A 64 8.32 -1.74 10.40
N TYR A 65 7.20 -1.04 10.28
CA TYR A 65 5.87 -1.61 10.43
C TYR A 65 5.12 -1.43 9.11
N GLY A 66 4.72 -2.53 8.51
CA GLY A 66 4.08 -2.51 7.20
C GLY A 66 2.84 -3.38 7.15
N ARG A 67 1.96 -3.07 6.21
CA ARG A 67 0.85 -3.93 5.83
C ARG A 67 1.39 -5.10 5.01
N HIS A 68 0.68 -6.25 5.04
CA HIS A 68 0.95 -7.33 4.10
C HIS A 68 0.87 -6.84 2.63
N GLY A 69 1.59 -7.48 1.74
CA GLY A 69 1.49 -7.27 0.31
C GLY A 69 0.16 -7.77 -0.26
N SER A 70 -0.02 -7.65 -1.56
CA SER A 70 -1.19 -8.17 -2.26
C SER A 70 -1.39 -9.65 -1.97
N ARG A 71 -2.59 -10.05 -1.60
CA ARG A 71 -2.91 -11.43 -1.20
C ARG A 71 -4.28 -11.86 -1.67
N TRP A 72 -4.52 -13.16 -1.70
CA TRP A 72 -5.87 -13.68 -1.78
C TRP A 72 -6.64 -13.30 -0.52
N HIS A 73 -7.94 -13.09 -0.67
CA HIS A 73 -8.78 -12.77 0.48
C HIS A 73 -8.77 -13.94 1.48
N ALA A 74 -8.74 -13.62 2.79
CA ALA A 74 -8.61 -14.63 3.83
C ALA A 74 -9.88 -15.49 4.02
N SER A 75 -11.03 -15.01 3.52
CA SER A 75 -12.29 -15.73 3.64
C SER A 75 -12.71 -16.36 2.31
N GLU A 76 -12.91 -17.67 2.31
CA GLU A 76 -13.48 -18.43 1.20
C GLU A 76 -14.82 -17.86 0.72
N SER A 77 -15.65 -17.42 1.65
CA SER A 77 -16.99 -16.93 1.35
C SER A 77 -17.03 -15.73 0.40
N VAL A 78 -15.95 -14.94 0.34
CA VAL A 78 -15.82 -13.79 -0.59
C VAL A 78 -15.81 -14.28 -2.04
N TYR A 79 -15.28 -15.45 -2.30
CA TYR A 79 -15.24 -16.07 -3.63
C TYR A 79 -16.47 -16.92 -3.90
N GLU A 80 -16.86 -17.78 -2.93
CA GLU A 80 -17.90 -18.76 -3.13
C GLU A 80 -19.32 -18.18 -3.14
N ASN A 81 -19.60 -17.14 -2.32
CA ASN A 81 -20.95 -16.57 -2.27
C ASN A 81 -21.38 -15.95 -3.62
N PRO A 82 -20.59 -15.08 -4.28
CA PRO A 82 -20.98 -14.56 -5.58
C PRO A 82 -20.98 -15.66 -6.66
N ARG A 83 -20.06 -16.62 -6.62
CA ARG A 83 -20.04 -17.77 -7.53
C ARG A 83 -21.34 -18.57 -7.45
N ALA A 84 -21.75 -18.95 -6.25
CA ALA A 84 -22.98 -19.72 -6.05
C ALA A 84 -24.24 -18.97 -6.51
N LYS A 85 -24.30 -17.64 -6.24
CA LYS A 85 -25.43 -16.82 -6.69
C LYS A 85 -25.51 -16.73 -8.21
N LEU A 86 -24.40 -16.54 -8.89
CA LEU A 86 -24.37 -16.47 -10.36
C LEU A 86 -24.66 -17.83 -10.99
N ARG A 87 -24.15 -18.94 -10.44
CA ARG A 87 -24.50 -20.29 -10.91
C ARG A 87 -26.00 -20.57 -10.80
N LYS A 88 -26.61 -20.25 -9.66
CA LYS A 88 -28.05 -20.39 -9.48
C LYS A 88 -28.85 -19.56 -10.49
N ALA A 89 -28.39 -18.36 -10.82
CA ALA A 89 -29.03 -17.52 -11.83
C ALA A 89 -28.84 -18.10 -13.25
N ALA A 90 -27.68 -18.69 -13.53
CA ALA A 90 -27.39 -19.37 -14.80
C ALA A 90 -28.31 -20.60 -14.98
N GLU A 91 -28.42 -21.45 -13.97
CA GLU A 91 -29.31 -22.64 -13.94
C GLU A 91 -30.78 -22.25 -14.20
N ALA A 92 -31.18 -21.07 -13.72
CA ALA A 92 -32.52 -20.53 -13.94
C ALA A 92 -32.69 -19.81 -15.29
N GLY A 93 -31.66 -19.74 -16.14
CA GLY A 93 -31.69 -19.04 -17.44
C GLY A 93 -31.87 -17.51 -17.29
N LYS A 94 -31.45 -16.92 -16.16
CA LYS A 94 -31.67 -15.50 -15.82
C LYS A 94 -30.44 -14.62 -15.93
N LEU A 95 -29.34 -15.13 -16.46
CA LEU A 95 -28.16 -14.31 -16.68
C LEU A 95 -28.30 -13.48 -17.96
N THR A 96 -27.83 -12.26 -17.87
CA THR A 96 -27.53 -11.43 -19.05
C THR A 96 -26.16 -11.84 -19.62
N PRO A 97 -25.80 -11.43 -20.86
CA PRO A 97 -24.45 -11.68 -21.38
C PRO A 97 -23.33 -11.19 -20.44
N LEU A 98 -23.53 -10.03 -19.78
CA LEU A 98 -22.60 -9.54 -18.75
C LEU A 98 -22.55 -10.45 -17.53
N GLY A 99 -23.68 -11.02 -17.12
CA GLY A 99 -23.75 -11.97 -16.00
C GLY A 99 -23.04 -13.29 -16.33
N GLU A 100 -23.11 -13.78 -17.54
CA GLU A 100 -22.36 -14.96 -18.01
C GLU A 100 -20.86 -14.72 -18.00
N GLU A 101 -20.42 -13.54 -18.49
CA GLU A 101 -19.03 -13.15 -18.43
C GLU A 101 -18.53 -13.02 -16.98
N ALA A 102 -19.32 -12.41 -16.11
CA ALA A 102 -19.02 -12.30 -14.68
C ALA A 102 -18.88 -13.68 -14.03
N LEU A 103 -19.76 -14.63 -14.34
CA LEU A 103 -19.67 -15.99 -13.83
C LEU A 103 -18.37 -16.66 -14.26
N ARG A 104 -18.01 -16.59 -15.55
CA ARG A 104 -16.75 -17.17 -16.05
C ARG A 104 -15.53 -16.59 -15.32
N ARG A 105 -15.49 -15.29 -15.12
CA ARG A 105 -14.38 -14.63 -14.41
C ARG A 105 -14.30 -15.02 -12.95
N ILE A 106 -15.45 -15.09 -12.26
CA ILE A 106 -15.46 -15.43 -10.82
C ILE A 106 -15.09 -16.90 -10.60
N GLU A 107 -15.42 -17.79 -11.53
CA GLU A 107 -15.01 -19.20 -11.46
C GLU A 107 -13.48 -19.32 -11.51
N VAL A 108 -12.84 -18.62 -12.46
CA VAL A 108 -11.38 -18.59 -12.56
C VAL A 108 -10.73 -18.05 -11.27
N VAL A 109 -11.26 -16.94 -10.75
CA VAL A 109 -10.72 -16.32 -9.54
C VAL A 109 -10.92 -17.20 -8.31
N ALA A 110 -12.10 -17.84 -8.17
CA ALA A 110 -12.38 -18.71 -7.04
C ALA A 110 -11.53 -19.98 -7.08
N ASP A 111 -11.31 -20.55 -8.25
CA ASP A 111 -10.47 -21.74 -8.42
C ASP A 111 -9.00 -21.42 -8.15
N ASP A 112 -8.51 -20.25 -8.58
CA ASP A 112 -7.14 -19.80 -8.27
C ASP A 112 -6.94 -19.51 -6.78
N ALA A 113 -7.97 -19.00 -6.10
CA ALA A 113 -7.92 -18.72 -4.66
C ALA A 113 -8.02 -19.98 -3.78
N ARG A 114 -8.44 -21.10 -4.32
CA ARG A 114 -8.66 -22.34 -3.57
C ARG A 114 -7.37 -22.81 -2.90
N HIS A 115 -7.46 -23.08 -1.60
CA HIS A 115 -6.34 -23.48 -0.74
C HIS A 115 -5.22 -22.41 -0.59
N ARG A 116 -5.53 -21.15 -0.96
CA ARG A 116 -4.60 -20.01 -0.84
C ARG A 116 -5.18 -18.84 -0.06
N TYR A 117 -6.26 -19.08 0.66
CA TYR A 117 -6.95 -18.00 1.39
C TYR A 117 -6.00 -17.33 2.39
N GLY A 118 -5.79 -16.03 2.20
CA GLY A 118 -4.87 -15.24 2.99
C GLY A 118 -3.40 -15.28 2.59
N ASP A 119 -2.99 -16.16 1.68
CA ASP A 119 -1.63 -16.22 1.19
C ASP A 119 -1.26 -14.99 0.36
N LEU A 120 0.02 -14.64 0.37
CA LEU A 120 0.54 -13.60 -0.53
C LEU A 120 0.45 -14.07 -1.98
N SER A 121 -0.10 -13.22 -2.82
CA SER A 121 -0.04 -13.41 -4.26
C SER A 121 1.40 -13.24 -4.77
N PRO A 122 1.73 -13.71 -5.99
CA PRO A 122 3.03 -13.43 -6.60
C PRO A 122 3.37 -11.94 -6.65
N ARG A 123 2.35 -11.08 -6.79
CA ARG A 123 2.50 -9.62 -6.69
C ARG A 123 2.91 -9.21 -5.28
N GLY A 124 2.24 -9.71 -4.24
CA GLY A 124 2.55 -9.39 -2.86
C GLY A 124 3.97 -9.79 -2.46
N VAL A 125 4.46 -10.91 -2.99
CA VAL A 125 5.87 -11.32 -2.81
C VAL A 125 6.82 -10.30 -3.43
N ARG A 126 6.54 -9.83 -4.66
CA ARG A 126 7.35 -8.78 -5.31
C ARG A 126 7.30 -7.47 -4.55
N GLU A 127 6.13 -7.08 -4.03
CA GLU A 127 5.97 -5.88 -3.22
C GLU A 127 6.86 -5.90 -1.98
N HIS A 128 6.88 -7.00 -1.24
CA HIS A 128 7.74 -7.15 -0.05
C HIS A 128 9.23 -7.16 -0.40
N ARG A 129 9.61 -7.84 -1.48
CA ARG A 129 11.00 -7.80 -1.97
C ARG A 129 11.43 -6.39 -2.34
N GLY A 130 10.58 -5.65 -3.04
CA GLY A 130 10.86 -4.26 -3.40
C GLY A 130 10.94 -3.33 -2.19
N ILE A 131 10.16 -3.56 -1.12
CA ILE A 131 10.28 -2.82 0.14
C ILE A 131 11.64 -3.09 0.78
N ALA A 132 12.05 -4.37 0.88
CA ALA A 132 13.32 -4.75 1.47
C ALA A 132 14.50 -4.17 0.68
N GLU A 133 14.45 -4.22 -0.65
CA GLU A 133 15.45 -3.64 -1.54
C GLU A 133 15.57 -2.12 -1.34
N ARG A 134 14.44 -1.42 -1.26
CA ARG A 134 14.45 0.03 -1.00
C ARG A 134 15.06 0.37 0.34
N MET A 135 14.75 -0.38 1.40
CA MET A 135 15.38 -0.18 2.71
C MET A 135 16.89 -0.39 2.65
N TYR A 136 17.33 -1.46 1.99
CA TYR A 136 18.75 -1.75 1.82
C TYR A 136 19.47 -0.65 1.03
N CYS A 137 18.90 -0.22 -0.10
CA CYS A 137 19.50 0.82 -0.95
C CYS A 137 19.49 2.22 -0.29
N SER A 138 18.51 2.48 0.59
CA SER A 138 18.42 3.79 1.26
C SER A 138 19.32 3.92 2.48
N PHE A 139 19.64 2.81 3.14
CA PHE A 139 20.40 2.78 4.39
C PHE A 139 21.40 1.61 4.39
N PRO A 140 22.32 1.54 3.41
CA PRO A 140 23.24 0.41 3.28
C PRO A 140 24.16 0.25 4.50
N GLU A 141 24.48 1.33 5.19
CA GLU A 141 25.33 1.35 6.39
C GLU A 141 24.72 0.52 7.55
N ILE A 142 23.39 0.47 7.68
CA ILE A 142 22.72 -0.31 8.72
C ILE A 142 22.86 -1.81 8.48
N PHE A 143 22.95 -2.21 7.20
CA PHE A 143 23.07 -3.61 6.79
C PHE A 143 24.53 -4.04 6.61
N SER A 144 25.47 -3.11 6.72
CA SER A 144 26.89 -3.39 6.55
C SER A 144 27.41 -4.32 7.63
N THR A 145 28.13 -5.35 7.22
CA THR A 145 28.91 -6.24 8.09
C THR A 145 30.41 -5.95 8.00
N ALA A 146 30.80 -4.84 7.35
CA ALA A 146 32.17 -4.36 7.38
C ALA A 146 32.63 -4.18 8.82
N ASP A 147 33.91 -4.31 9.06
CA ASP A 147 34.53 -4.21 10.40
C ASP A 147 34.10 -5.29 11.39
N GLY A 148 33.59 -6.45 10.91
CA GLY A 148 33.18 -7.57 11.73
C GLY A 148 31.89 -7.33 12.55
N ARG A 149 31.15 -6.29 12.27
CA ARG A 149 29.84 -6.03 12.91
C ARG A 149 28.82 -7.08 12.47
N LEU A 150 27.96 -7.47 13.44
CA LEU A 150 26.84 -8.36 13.17
C LEU A 150 25.59 -7.51 12.81
N CYS A 151 25.09 -7.68 11.61
CA CYS A 151 23.76 -7.17 11.24
C CYS A 151 22.70 -8.18 11.72
N ARG A 152 21.89 -7.77 12.71
CA ARG A 152 20.80 -8.60 13.24
C ARG A 152 19.46 -8.15 12.67
N ILE A 153 18.85 -8.97 11.85
CA ILE A 153 17.51 -8.74 11.32
C ILE A 153 16.51 -9.57 12.12
N ARG A 154 15.47 -8.91 12.67
CA ARG A 154 14.33 -9.57 13.31
C ARG A 154 13.09 -9.25 12.53
N ALA A 155 12.41 -10.28 12.03
CA ALA A 155 11.13 -10.14 11.34
C ALA A 155 10.04 -10.87 12.12
N ARG A 156 8.86 -10.26 12.15
CA ARG A 156 7.62 -10.89 12.61
C ARG A 156 6.56 -10.71 11.54
N SER A 157 5.87 -11.78 11.21
CA SER A 157 4.69 -11.73 10.35
C SER A 157 3.52 -12.40 11.07
N THR A 158 2.31 -12.01 10.69
CA THR A 158 1.12 -12.80 11.05
C THR A 158 1.08 -14.01 10.14
N LEU A 159 0.98 -15.19 10.71
CA LEU A 159 0.56 -16.36 9.98
C LEU A 159 -0.93 -16.21 9.73
N VAL A 160 -1.34 -16.31 8.48
CA VAL A 160 -2.75 -16.55 8.15
C VAL A 160 -2.90 -18.06 8.18
N PRO A 161 -3.76 -18.60 9.04
CA PRO A 161 -3.99 -20.04 9.12
C PRO A 161 -4.66 -20.56 7.86
#